data_c72b590f7dec91aa61c42311ae7c5603
#
_entry.id   c72b590f7dec91aa61c42311ae7c5603
#
_cell.length_a   1.000
_cell.length_b   1.000
_cell.length_c   1.000
_cell.angle_alpha   90.00
_cell.angle_beta   90.00
_cell.angle_gamma   90.00
#
_symmetry.space_group_name_H-M   'P 1'
#
loop_
_entity.id
_entity.type
_entity.pdbx_description
1 polymer ?
#
loop_
_entity_poly.entity_id
_entity_poly.type
_entity_poly.pdbx_seq_one_letter_code
_entity_poly.pdbx_strand_id
1 'polypeptide(L)'
;AEDIILGNPPDIPEVTMVHLPRVEATLAPLALLTKTVWLPWIKLEKPDARLIRLSEKNNNWTFNLANDDNKDANAKPSAWSFRLDNILFDQGRIAIDDKVSKADLEIFVDPLGKPLPFSEVTGSKGKADKEKVGDYVFGLKAQGRYNGEPLTGTGKIGGMLALRGEGTPFPVQADFRSGNTRVAFDGVVNDPMKMGGVDLRLKFSGDSLGDLYELTGVLLPDTPPFETDGRLVAKIDTEKSSVFDYRGFNGRIGDSDIHGSLVYTTGKPRPKLEGDVESRQLRLADLGPLIGVDSGKGAEKSKRSEQKKGEKSVQPA
;
A
#
# COMPACT_ATOMS: atom_id res chain seq x y z
N ALA A 1 19.37 -8.56 -23.99
CA ALA A 1 20.06 -7.32 -23.58
C ALA A 1 20.59 -7.51 -22.17
N GLU A 2 21.71 -6.88 -21.88
CA GLU A 2 22.39 -6.98 -20.58
C GLU A 2 22.69 -5.55 -20.07
N ASP A 3 22.75 -5.41 -18.75
CA ASP A 3 23.14 -4.19 -18.04
C ASP A 3 22.36 -2.92 -18.45
N ILE A 4 21.04 -3.04 -18.46
CA ILE A 4 20.16 -1.91 -18.80
C ILE A 4 19.96 -1.05 -17.55
N ILE A 5 20.31 0.23 -17.67
CA ILE A 5 20.15 1.22 -16.59
C ILE A 5 19.18 2.31 -17.03
N LEU A 6 18.17 2.56 -16.21
CA LEU A 6 17.33 3.75 -16.29
C LEU A 6 17.77 4.73 -15.20
N GLY A 7 18.18 5.93 -15.62
CA GLY A 7 18.58 6.98 -14.70
C GLY A 7 17.41 7.68 -14.04
N ASN A 8 17.68 8.36 -12.93
CA ASN A 8 16.74 9.25 -12.26
C ASN A 8 16.59 10.58 -13.03
N PRO A 9 15.46 11.31 -12.81
CA PRO A 9 15.34 12.71 -13.20
C PRO A 9 16.48 13.56 -12.61
N PRO A 10 16.87 14.68 -13.27
CA PRO A 10 18.03 15.49 -12.86
C PRO A 10 17.96 16.11 -11.46
N ASP A 11 16.77 16.25 -10.91
CA ASP A 11 16.47 16.82 -9.59
C ASP A 11 16.50 15.78 -8.44
N ILE A 12 16.78 14.51 -8.78
CA ILE A 12 16.98 13.44 -7.80
C ILE A 12 18.47 13.06 -7.79
N PRO A 13 19.15 13.15 -6.63
CA PRO A 13 20.61 13.04 -6.55
C PRO A 13 21.17 11.65 -6.89
N GLU A 14 20.41 10.58 -6.70
CA GLU A 14 20.82 9.23 -7.07
C GLU A 14 20.81 9.03 -8.58
N VAL A 15 21.83 8.37 -9.10
CA VAL A 15 22.02 8.21 -10.55
C VAL A 15 21.07 7.18 -11.15
N THR A 16 20.86 6.06 -10.46
CA THR A 16 20.15 4.90 -10.99
C THR A 16 18.77 4.76 -10.36
N MET A 17 17.72 4.77 -11.18
CA MET A 17 16.35 4.46 -10.81
C MET A 17 16.04 2.97 -10.94
N VAL A 18 16.40 2.37 -12.09
CA VAL A 18 16.18 0.95 -12.34
C VAL A 18 17.43 0.35 -12.96
N HIS A 19 17.85 -0.80 -12.46
CA HIS A 19 18.90 -1.61 -13.03
C HIS A 19 18.34 -3.00 -13.38
N LEU A 20 18.51 -3.40 -14.64
CA LEU A 20 18.12 -4.69 -15.19
C LEU A 20 19.39 -5.40 -15.67
N PRO A 21 20.00 -6.28 -14.86
CA PRO A 21 21.22 -6.98 -15.22
C PRO A 21 21.09 -7.76 -16.53
N ARG A 22 19.92 -8.38 -16.74
CA ARG A 22 19.64 -9.10 -17.98
C ARG A 22 18.14 -9.09 -18.32
N VAL A 23 17.87 -8.86 -19.60
CA VAL A 23 16.53 -8.89 -20.18
C VAL A 23 16.52 -9.85 -21.35
N GLU A 24 15.67 -10.86 -21.26
CA GLU A 24 15.40 -11.80 -22.34
C GLU A 24 13.97 -11.60 -22.85
N ALA A 25 13.76 -11.66 -24.13
CA ALA A 25 12.44 -11.58 -24.73
C ALA A 25 12.34 -12.51 -25.93
N THR A 26 11.16 -13.07 -26.15
CA THR A 26 10.83 -13.81 -27.34
C THR A 26 9.95 -12.96 -28.24
N LEU A 27 10.31 -12.87 -29.50
CA LEU A 27 9.52 -12.21 -30.53
C LEU A 27 8.81 -13.28 -31.38
N ALA A 28 7.53 -13.09 -31.67
CA ALA A 28 6.77 -13.92 -32.59
C ALA A 28 6.90 -13.33 -34.03
N PRO A 29 7.83 -13.85 -34.88
CA PRO A 29 8.18 -13.15 -36.12
C PRO A 29 7.02 -13.16 -37.15
N LEU A 30 6.14 -14.14 -37.12
CA LEU A 30 4.98 -14.21 -38.03
C LEU A 30 3.96 -13.09 -37.74
N ALA A 31 3.90 -12.58 -36.53
CA ALA A 31 3.00 -11.47 -36.15
C ALA A 31 3.41 -10.15 -36.84
N LEU A 32 4.67 -10.00 -37.22
CA LEU A 32 5.15 -8.82 -37.96
C LEU A 32 4.47 -8.67 -39.32
N LEU A 33 4.05 -9.77 -39.93
CA LEU A 33 3.32 -9.75 -41.19
C LEU A 33 1.96 -9.05 -41.08
N THR A 34 1.38 -9.07 -39.86
CA THR A 34 0.13 -8.33 -39.51
C THR A 34 0.40 -7.01 -38.82
N LYS A 35 1.62 -6.49 -38.94
CA LYS A 35 2.05 -5.25 -38.26
C LYS A 35 1.88 -5.29 -36.74
N THR A 36 2.07 -6.47 -36.15
CA THR A 36 2.01 -6.65 -34.69
C THR A 36 3.38 -7.03 -34.19
N VAL A 37 3.94 -6.24 -33.29
CA VAL A 37 5.10 -6.62 -32.47
C VAL A 37 4.58 -7.43 -31.30
N TRP A 38 4.63 -8.74 -31.43
CA TRP A 38 4.16 -9.63 -30.38
C TRP A 38 5.33 -10.26 -29.65
N LEU A 39 5.39 -9.98 -28.33
CA LEU A 39 6.31 -10.58 -27.38
C LEU A 39 5.54 -11.54 -26.48
N PRO A 40 5.59 -12.88 -26.72
CA PRO A 40 4.93 -13.85 -25.86
C PRO A 40 5.38 -13.79 -24.41
N TRP A 41 6.66 -13.45 -24.18
CA TRP A 41 7.17 -13.19 -22.85
C TRP A 41 8.42 -12.29 -22.85
N ILE A 42 8.59 -11.60 -21.75
CA ILE A 42 9.83 -10.90 -21.34
C ILE A 42 10.24 -11.48 -20.00
N LYS A 43 11.50 -11.86 -19.84
CA LYS A 43 12.10 -12.28 -18.57
C LYS A 43 13.12 -11.25 -18.13
N LEU A 44 12.98 -10.79 -16.87
CA LEU A 44 13.90 -9.90 -16.21
C LEU A 44 14.67 -10.68 -15.13
N GLU A 45 15.98 -10.68 -15.18
CA GLU A 45 16.82 -11.30 -14.16
C GLU A 45 17.16 -10.27 -13.09
N LYS A 46 16.78 -10.55 -11.85
CA LYS A 46 17.08 -9.74 -10.64
C LYS A 46 16.90 -8.23 -10.85
N PRO A 47 15.72 -7.78 -11.33
CA PRO A 47 15.46 -6.35 -11.47
C PRO A 47 15.62 -5.66 -10.13
N ASP A 48 16.35 -4.54 -10.11
CA ASP A 48 16.54 -3.67 -8.94
C ASP A 48 15.97 -2.30 -9.27
N ALA A 49 14.97 -1.86 -8.50
CA ALA A 49 14.33 -0.56 -8.66
C ALA A 49 14.46 0.25 -7.38
N ARG A 50 14.76 1.54 -7.52
CA ARG A 50 14.82 2.49 -6.41
C ARG A 50 13.78 3.59 -6.61
N LEU A 51 12.79 3.62 -5.74
CA LEU A 51 11.71 4.61 -5.74
C LEU A 51 12.01 5.68 -4.70
N ILE A 52 12.14 6.92 -5.14
CA ILE A 52 12.54 8.06 -4.29
C ILE A 52 11.47 9.12 -4.36
N ARG A 53 11.00 9.58 -3.19
CA ARG A 53 10.13 10.76 -3.06
C ARG A 53 10.74 11.77 -2.09
N LEU A 54 11.14 12.91 -2.60
CA LEU A 54 11.73 14.00 -1.82
C LEU A 54 10.67 14.97 -1.26
N SER A 55 9.56 15.15 -1.99
CA SER A 55 8.45 16.00 -1.59
C SER A 55 7.14 15.54 -2.26
N GLU A 56 6.00 16.16 -1.90
CA GLU A 56 4.69 15.85 -2.50
C GLU A 56 4.66 15.94 -4.04
N LYS A 57 5.53 16.76 -4.62
CA LYS A 57 5.59 17.00 -6.09
C LYS A 57 6.84 16.48 -6.75
N ASN A 58 7.82 15.98 -5.97
CA ASN A 58 9.10 15.52 -6.47
C ASN A 58 9.31 14.04 -6.12
N ASN A 59 9.16 13.16 -7.11
CA ASN A 59 9.43 11.73 -7.04
C ASN A 59 9.94 11.22 -8.39
N ASN A 60 10.53 10.04 -8.41
CA ASN A 60 11.11 9.47 -9.62
C ASN A 60 10.20 8.49 -10.39
N TRP A 61 8.97 8.25 -9.93
CA TRP A 61 8.03 7.34 -10.59
C TRP A 61 6.86 8.03 -11.31
N THR A 62 6.69 9.34 -11.15
CA THR A 62 5.70 10.11 -11.90
C THR A 62 6.34 10.65 -13.17
N PHE A 63 6.10 9.98 -14.27
CA PHE A 63 6.57 10.42 -15.58
C PHE A 63 5.52 11.33 -16.21
N ASN A 64 5.85 12.60 -16.44
CA ASN A 64 5.07 13.50 -17.26
C ASN A 64 5.28 13.15 -18.74
N LEU A 65 4.64 12.10 -19.21
CA LEU A 65 4.63 11.74 -20.63
C LEU A 65 3.78 12.71 -21.48
N ALA A 66 3.21 13.74 -20.84
CA ALA A 66 2.29 14.68 -21.47
C ALA A 66 2.95 15.90 -22.13
N ASN A 67 4.28 16.02 -22.15
CA ASN A 67 4.96 17.11 -22.86
C ASN A 67 5.28 16.78 -24.33
N ASP A 68 4.58 15.82 -24.92
CA ASP A 68 4.45 15.73 -26.36
C ASP A 68 3.29 16.61 -26.84
N ASP A 69 3.40 17.93 -26.58
CA ASP A 69 2.55 18.97 -27.19
C ASP A 69 2.70 19.04 -28.71
N ASN A 70 3.50 18.18 -29.29
CA ASN A 70 3.61 17.88 -30.72
C ASN A 70 2.78 16.64 -31.14
N LYS A 71 1.64 16.37 -30.52
CA LYS A 71 0.64 15.59 -31.24
C LYS A 71 0.09 16.43 -32.34
N ASP A 72 0.73 16.38 -33.51
CA ASP A 72 0.08 16.73 -34.76
C ASP A 72 -1.32 16.12 -34.74
N ALA A 73 -2.33 16.98 -34.64
CA ALA A 73 -3.74 16.55 -34.63
C ALA A 73 -4.10 15.77 -35.93
N ASN A 74 -3.16 15.67 -36.88
CA ASN A 74 -3.22 14.91 -38.12
C ASN A 74 -2.32 13.65 -38.14
N ALA A 75 -1.64 13.28 -37.06
CA ALA A 75 -0.87 12.05 -37.02
C ALA A 75 -1.82 10.85 -37.15
N LYS A 76 -1.78 10.18 -38.30
CA LYS A 76 -2.50 8.91 -38.48
C LYS A 76 -2.06 7.92 -37.40
N PRO A 77 -3.02 7.19 -36.75
CA PRO A 77 -2.67 6.17 -35.79
C PRO A 77 -1.61 5.23 -36.36
N SER A 78 -0.62 4.87 -35.58
CA SER A 78 0.39 3.90 -36.00
C SER A 78 -0.32 2.63 -36.51
N ALA A 79 0.05 2.21 -37.70
CA ALA A 79 -0.47 0.96 -38.27
C ALA A 79 0.08 -0.27 -37.54
N TRP A 80 1.01 -0.08 -36.60
CA TRP A 80 1.62 -1.16 -35.80
C TRP A 80 0.95 -1.26 -34.44
N SER A 81 0.63 -2.48 -34.02
CA SER A 81 0.18 -2.82 -32.68
C SER A 81 1.31 -3.50 -31.88
N PHE A 82 1.25 -3.33 -30.55
CA PHE A 82 2.17 -4.00 -29.63
C PHE A 82 1.40 -4.95 -28.72
N ARG A 83 1.88 -6.18 -28.60
CA ARG A 83 1.30 -7.21 -27.72
C ARG A 83 2.38 -7.84 -26.85
N LEU A 84 2.13 -7.90 -25.54
CA LEU A 84 2.97 -8.57 -24.54
C LEU A 84 2.06 -9.44 -23.68
N ASP A 85 2.33 -10.76 -23.67
CA ASP A 85 1.46 -11.71 -22.99
C ASP A 85 1.94 -12.03 -21.56
N ASN A 86 3.27 -12.04 -21.30
CA ASN A 86 3.81 -12.37 -19.99
C ASN A 86 5.04 -11.54 -19.64
N ILE A 87 5.14 -11.17 -18.36
CA ILE A 87 6.36 -10.64 -17.75
C ILE A 87 6.78 -11.61 -16.65
N LEU A 88 7.96 -12.18 -16.80
CA LEU A 88 8.59 -13.10 -15.87
C LEU A 88 9.77 -12.39 -15.22
N PHE A 89 9.99 -12.60 -13.94
CA PHE A 89 11.22 -12.19 -13.28
C PHE A 89 11.51 -13.09 -12.09
N ASP A 90 12.76 -13.13 -11.66
CA ASP A 90 13.23 -13.82 -10.49
C ASP A 90 13.94 -12.83 -9.57
N GLN A 91 13.63 -12.91 -8.28
CA GLN A 91 14.29 -12.16 -7.21
C GLN A 91 14.37 -10.63 -7.45
N GLY A 92 13.23 -9.99 -7.76
CA GLY A 92 13.18 -8.53 -7.87
C GLY A 92 13.40 -7.86 -6.51
N ARG A 93 14.08 -6.69 -6.53
CA ARG A 93 14.24 -5.83 -5.37
C ARG A 93 13.66 -4.44 -5.67
N ILE A 94 12.92 -3.89 -4.71
CA ILE A 94 12.43 -2.52 -4.75
C ILE A 94 12.90 -1.84 -3.47
N ALA A 95 13.74 -0.83 -3.58
CA ALA A 95 14.09 0.06 -2.48
C ALA A 95 13.20 1.30 -2.54
N ILE A 96 12.59 1.68 -1.41
CA ILE A 96 11.72 2.87 -1.29
C ILE A 96 12.37 3.82 -0.31
N ASP A 97 12.68 5.03 -0.76
CA ASP A 97 13.11 6.15 0.08
C ASP A 97 12.11 7.31 -0.06
N ASP A 98 11.15 7.38 0.85
CA ASP A 98 10.09 8.36 0.84
C ASP A 98 10.24 9.32 2.03
N LYS A 99 10.70 10.54 1.76
CA LYS A 99 10.92 11.56 2.79
C LYS A 99 9.61 12.14 3.32
N VAL A 100 8.51 12.03 2.57
CA VAL A 100 7.19 12.57 2.96
C VAL A 100 6.55 11.67 4.01
N SER A 101 6.46 10.37 3.73
CA SER A 101 5.94 9.36 4.66
C SER A 101 7.01 8.80 5.61
N LYS A 102 8.26 9.31 5.53
CA LYS A 102 9.42 8.82 6.31
C LYS A 102 9.57 7.29 6.20
N ALA A 103 9.39 6.77 4.99
CA ALA A 103 9.54 5.35 4.70
C ALA A 103 10.90 5.07 4.05
N ASP A 104 11.65 4.15 4.63
CA ASP A 104 12.89 3.59 4.12
C ASP A 104 12.75 2.07 4.14
N LEU A 105 12.35 1.50 3.00
CA LEU A 105 11.93 0.11 2.90
C LEU A 105 12.67 -0.62 1.79
N GLU A 106 12.97 -1.88 2.02
CA GLU A 106 13.37 -2.85 1.00
C GLU A 106 12.27 -3.90 0.84
N ILE A 107 11.84 -4.09 -0.40
CA ILE A 107 10.83 -5.08 -0.78
C ILE A 107 11.48 -6.06 -1.74
N PHE A 108 11.52 -7.32 -1.35
CA PHE A 108 11.93 -8.43 -2.20
C PHE A 108 10.70 -9.06 -2.83
N VAL A 109 10.78 -9.30 -4.13
CA VAL A 109 9.67 -9.83 -4.93
C VAL A 109 10.12 -11.11 -5.59
N ASP A 110 9.52 -12.22 -5.21
CA ASP A 110 9.84 -13.55 -5.73
C ASP A 110 8.62 -14.18 -6.41
N PRO A 111 8.78 -14.83 -7.56
CA PRO A 111 7.68 -15.60 -8.15
C PRO A 111 7.30 -16.76 -7.21
N LEU A 112 6.01 -17.01 -7.07
CA LEU A 112 5.49 -18.13 -6.27
C LEU A 112 5.76 -19.50 -6.91
N GLY A 113 6.36 -19.51 -8.11
CA GLY A 113 6.60 -20.71 -8.91
C GLY A 113 5.31 -21.23 -9.57
N LYS A 114 4.29 -21.53 -8.77
CA LYS A 114 2.94 -21.84 -9.23
C LYS A 114 1.96 -20.76 -8.77
N PRO A 115 1.16 -20.19 -9.67
CA PRO A 115 0.12 -19.23 -9.29
C PRO A 115 -0.84 -19.82 -8.25
N LEU A 116 -1.21 -19.03 -7.27
CA LEU A 116 -2.16 -19.41 -6.22
C LEU A 116 -3.51 -18.72 -6.49
N PRO A 117 -4.60 -19.47 -6.63
CA PRO A 117 -5.92 -18.90 -6.82
C PRO A 117 -6.31 -17.96 -5.68
N PHE A 118 -6.90 -16.81 -6.02
CA PHE A 118 -7.36 -15.82 -5.03
C PHE A 118 -8.23 -16.46 -3.94
N SER A 119 -9.13 -17.34 -4.35
CA SER A 119 -10.05 -18.02 -3.42
C SER A 119 -9.37 -18.96 -2.42
N GLU A 120 -8.18 -19.48 -2.73
CA GLU A 120 -7.42 -20.35 -1.79
C GLU A 120 -6.79 -19.52 -0.67
N VAL A 121 -6.37 -18.29 -0.95
CA VAL A 121 -5.75 -17.40 0.03
C VAL A 121 -6.79 -16.69 0.88
N THR A 122 -7.87 -16.20 0.26
CA THR A 122 -8.90 -15.40 0.94
C THR A 122 -10.01 -16.22 1.57
N GLY A 123 -10.08 -17.52 1.25
CA GLY A 123 -11.14 -18.40 1.72
C GLY A 123 -12.53 -18.09 1.12
N SER A 124 -12.59 -17.27 0.07
CA SER A 124 -13.83 -16.92 -0.62
C SER A 124 -14.49 -18.16 -1.26
N LYS A 125 -15.70 -18.51 -0.83
CA LYS A 125 -16.43 -19.68 -1.31
C LYS A 125 -17.40 -19.38 -2.47
N GLY A 126 -17.52 -18.11 -2.89
CA GLY A 126 -18.48 -17.68 -3.92
C GLY A 126 -18.00 -17.95 -5.35
N LYS A 127 -18.87 -18.49 -6.22
CA LYS A 127 -18.57 -18.68 -7.64
C LYS A 127 -18.39 -17.38 -8.40
N ALA A 128 -19.07 -16.30 -7.99
CA ALA A 128 -19.05 -15.00 -8.66
C ALA A 128 -17.71 -14.27 -8.52
N ASP A 129 -16.94 -14.53 -7.46
CA ASP A 129 -15.66 -13.87 -7.21
C ASP A 129 -14.50 -14.56 -7.95
N LYS A 130 -14.67 -15.84 -8.33
CA LYS A 130 -13.61 -16.65 -8.94
C LYS A 130 -13.29 -16.27 -10.38
N GLU A 131 -14.26 -15.72 -11.12
CA GLU A 131 -14.09 -15.42 -12.55
C GLU A 131 -13.51 -14.03 -12.84
N LYS A 132 -13.48 -13.13 -11.83
CA LYS A 132 -13.09 -11.73 -12.03
C LYS A 132 -11.73 -11.36 -11.46
N VAL A 133 -11.24 -12.09 -10.49
CA VAL A 133 -9.97 -11.78 -9.80
C VAL A 133 -8.90 -12.77 -10.25
N GLY A 134 -7.76 -12.24 -10.68
CA GLY A 134 -6.61 -13.04 -11.10
C GLY A 134 -5.94 -13.78 -9.93
N ASP A 135 -5.03 -14.68 -10.26
CA ASP A 135 -4.25 -15.43 -9.28
C ASP A 135 -3.15 -14.56 -8.64
N TYR A 136 -2.71 -14.92 -7.44
CA TYR A 136 -1.45 -14.44 -6.89
C TYR A 136 -0.29 -15.10 -7.61
N VAL A 137 0.65 -14.30 -8.08
CA VAL A 137 1.80 -14.73 -8.88
C VAL A 137 3.11 -14.49 -8.16
N PHE A 138 3.18 -13.43 -7.36
CA PHE A 138 4.39 -13.04 -6.66
C PHE A 138 4.20 -13.01 -5.15
N GLY A 139 5.23 -13.47 -4.44
CA GLY A 139 5.41 -13.28 -3.02
C GLY A 139 6.23 -12.02 -2.75
N LEU A 140 5.92 -11.34 -1.66
CA LEU A 140 6.60 -10.13 -1.20
C LEU A 140 7.17 -10.36 0.19
N LYS A 141 8.37 -9.81 0.44
CA LYS A 141 8.95 -9.68 1.77
C LYS A 141 9.46 -8.25 1.92
N ALA A 142 8.92 -7.52 2.88
CA ALA A 142 9.30 -6.15 3.17
C ALA A 142 10.04 -6.05 4.49
N GLN A 143 11.05 -5.17 4.54
CA GLN A 143 11.79 -4.82 5.75
C GLN A 143 12.27 -3.37 5.64
N GLY A 144 12.45 -2.73 6.79
CA GLY A 144 12.96 -1.36 6.85
C GLY A 144 12.38 -0.56 7.99
N ARG A 145 12.12 0.70 7.74
CA ARG A 145 11.55 1.64 8.72
C ARG A 145 10.42 2.44 8.09
N TYR A 146 9.38 2.68 8.86
CA TYR A 146 8.28 3.56 8.50
C TYR A 146 8.03 4.52 9.66
N ASN A 147 8.04 5.82 9.38
CA ASN A 147 7.91 6.89 10.37
C ASN A 147 8.88 6.77 11.58
N GLY A 148 10.06 6.19 11.33
CA GLY A 148 11.09 5.98 12.34
C GLY A 148 11.03 4.62 13.05
N GLU A 149 9.90 3.90 12.99
CA GLU A 149 9.72 2.59 13.60
C GLU A 149 10.13 1.45 12.65
N PRO A 150 10.70 0.35 13.16
CA PRO A 150 10.99 -0.83 12.36
C PRO A 150 9.71 -1.41 11.76
N LEU A 151 9.72 -1.70 10.46
CA LEU A 151 8.63 -2.35 9.75
C LEU A 151 9.12 -3.62 9.09
N THR A 152 8.38 -4.70 9.28
CA THR A 152 8.59 -5.96 8.57
C THR A 152 7.26 -6.50 8.08
N GLY A 153 7.29 -7.24 6.97
CA GLY A 153 6.05 -7.82 6.46
C GLY A 153 6.27 -8.81 5.34
N THR A 154 5.20 -9.51 5.03
CA THR A 154 5.10 -10.42 3.89
C THR A 154 3.81 -10.15 3.14
N GLY A 155 3.77 -10.54 1.86
CA GLY A 155 2.57 -10.36 1.07
C GLY A 155 2.55 -11.25 -0.17
N LYS A 156 1.45 -11.14 -0.91
CA LYS A 156 1.29 -11.73 -2.24
C LYS A 156 0.56 -10.76 -3.14
N ILE A 157 0.93 -10.74 -4.40
CA ILE A 157 0.28 -9.90 -5.41
C ILE A 157 0.05 -10.65 -6.70
N GLY A 158 -0.85 -10.12 -7.52
CA GLY A 158 -1.15 -10.62 -8.86
C GLY A 158 -0.01 -10.44 -9.85
N GLY A 159 -0.23 -10.89 -11.07
CA GLY A 159 0.74 -10.75 -12.17
C GLY A 159 0.85 -9.31 -12.67
N MET A 160 2.05 -8.89 -13.09
CA MET A 160 2.34 -7.51 -13.49
C MET A 160 1.47 -6.98 -14.65
N LEU A 161 1.04 -7.87 -15.56
CA LEU A 161 0.17 -7.45 -16.67
C LEU A 161 -1.24 -7.06 -16.22
N ALA A 162 -1.71 -7.65 -15.13
CA ALA A 162 -3.01 -7.31 -14.55
C ALA A 162 -3.06 -5.87 -14.01
N LEU A 163 -1.90 -5.25 -13.70
CA LEU A 163 -1.82 -3.85 -13.32
C LEU A 163 -2.32 -2.88 -14.40
N ARG A 164 -2.24 -3.28 -15.68
CA ARG A 164 -2.65 -2.45 -16.84
C ARG A 164 -4.10 -2.67 -17.27
N GLY A 165 -4.77 -3.69 -16.73
CA GLY A 165 -6.14 -4.01 -17.08
C GLY A 165 -7.12 -3.02 -16.48
N GLU A 166 -7.77 -2.16 -17.30
CA GLU A 166 -8.85 -1.31 -16.83
C GLU A 166 -10.02 -2.17 -16.32
N GLY A 167 -10.49 -1.86 -15.11
CA GLY A 167 -11.63 -2.57 -14.51
C GLY A 167 -11.35 -4.00 -14.03
N THR A 168 -10.08 -4.48 -14.12
CA THR A 168 -9.72 -5.81 -13.60
C THR A 168 -9.23 -5.65 -12.16
N PRO A 169 -9.88 -6.29 -11.16
CA PRO A 169 -9.43 -6.26 -9.79
C PRO A 169 -8.06 -6.95 -9.65
N PHE A 170 -7.10 -6.24 -9.05
CA PHE A 170 -5.75 -6.72 -8.81
C PHE A 170 -5.66 -7.33 -7.41
N PRO A 171 -5.36 -8.63 -7.27
CA PRO A 171 -5.32 -9.29 -5.98
C PRO A 171 -4.10 -8.85 -5.17
N VAL A 172 -4.34 -8.54 -3.90
CA VAL A 172 -3.31 -8.16 -2.92
C VAL A 172 -3.56 -8.86 -1.59
N GLN A 173 -2.47 -9.26 -0.94
CA GLN A 173 -2.48 -9.78 0.42
C GLN A 173 -1.22 -9.29 1.11
N ALA A 174 -1.34 -8.85 2.35
CA ALA A 174 -0.17 -8.48 3.14
C ALA A 174 -0.42 -8.69 4.64
N ASP A 175 0.67 -8.83 5.37
CA ASP A 175 0.72 -8.90 6.83
C ASP A 175 1.98 -8.15 7.28
N PHE A 176 1.79 -6.95 7.84
CA PHE A 176 2.84 -6.06 8.29
C PHE A 176 2.84 -5.91 9.79
N ARG A 177 4.03 -5.70 10.34
CA ARG A 177 4.24 -5.35 11.74
C ARG A 177 5.17 -4.15 11.86
N SER A 178 4.76 -3.20 12.70
CA SER A 178 5.59 -2.05 13.08
C SER A 178 5.43 -1.87 14.59
N GLY A 179 6.50 -2.12 15.35
CA GLY A 179 6.39 -2.22 16.80
C GLY A 179 5.38 -3.30 17.22
N ASN A 180 4.43 -2.92 18.07
CA ASN A 180 3.34 -3.79 18.54
C ASN A 180 2.09 -3.71 17.64
N THR A 181 2.09 -2.86 16.63
CA THR A 181 0.99 -2.74 15.69
C THR A 181 1.14 -3.75 14.56
N ARG A 182 0.07 -4.48 14.26
CA ARG A 182 -0.04 -5.39 13.13
C ARG A 182 -1.20 -4.98 12.23
N VAL A 183 -0.94 -4.96 10.94
CA VAL A 183 -1.94 -4.71 9.90
C VAL A 183 -1.88 -5.87 8.91
N ALA A 184 -2.94 -6.64 8.82
CA ALA A 184 -3.06 -7.71 7.85
C ALA A 184 -4.29 -7.48 6.97
N PHE A 185 -4.15 -7.70 5.67
CA PHE A 185 -5.26 -7.58 4.73
C PHE A 185 -5.15 -8.57 3.59
N ASP A 186 -6.30 -8.89 3.02
CA ASP A 186 -6.45 -9.63 1.78
C ASP A 186 -7.65 -9.10 0.98
N GLY A 187 -7.53 -9.06 -0.34
CA GLY A 187 -8.58 -8.55 -1.20
C GLY A 187 -8.06 -8.05 -2.53
N VAL A 188 -8.64 -6.96 -3.01
CA VAL A 188 -8.34 -6.41 -4.33
C VAL A 188 -8.11 -4.91 -4.31
N VAL A 189 -7.25 -4.45 -5.22
CA VAL A 189 -7.09 -3.05 -5.61
C VAL A 189 -7.79 -2.86 -6.95
N ASN A 190 -8.67 -1.88 -7.04
CA ASN A 190 -9.36 -1.52 -8.28
C ASN A 190 -8.56 -0.45 -9.00
N ASP A 191 -8.33 -0.64 -10.31
CA ASP A 191 -7.54 0.26 -11.15
C ASP A 191 -6.22 0.69 -10.49
N PRO A 192 -5.30 -0.24 -10.17
CA PRO A 192 -4.12 0.04 -9.36
C PRO A 192 -3.25 1.16 -9.91
N MET A 193 -3.20 1.35 -11.24
CA MET A 193 -2.45 2.44 -11.87
C MET A 193 -3.07 3.82 -11.63
N LYS A 194 -4.38 3.88 -11.40
CA LYS A 194 -5.14 5.11 -11.11
C LYS A 194 -5.46 5.26 -9.62
N MET A 195 -5.05 4.28 -8.80
CA MET A 195 -5.39 4.18 -7.37
C MET A 195 -6.91 4.33 -7.13
N GLY A 196 -7.73 3.67 -7.98
CA GLY A 196 -9.19 3.85 -8.00
C GLY A 196 -9.93 3.39 -6.75
N GLY A 197 -9.26 2.60 -5.90
CA GLY A 197 -9.77 2.19 -4.60
C GLY A 197 -9.42 0.76 -4.24
N VAL A 198 -9.95 0.31 -3.10
CA VAL A 198 -9.68 -1.03 -2.56
C VAL A 198 -10.96 -1.67 -2.02
N ASP A 199 -10.96 -3.00 -1.99
CA ASP A 199 -11.95 -3.82 -1.31
C ASP A 199 -11.19 -4.95 -0.59
N LEU A 200 -10.98 -4.79 0.71
CA LEU A 200 -10.10 -5.61 1.52
C LEU A 200 -10.80 -6.14 2.76
N ARG A 201 -10.54 -7.40 3.10
CA ARG A 201 -10.68 -7.83 4.47
C ARG A 201 -9.48 -7.34 5.26
N LEU A 202 -9.71 -6.61 6.34
CA LEU A 202 -8.69 -5.87 7.06
C LEU A 202 -8.72 -6.26 8.54
N LYS A 203 -7.55 -6.59 9.07
CA LYS A 203 -7.32 -6.86 10.48
C LYS A 203 -6.31 -5.89 11.04
N PHE A 204 -6.67 -5.25 12.13
CA PHE A 204 -5.78 -4.40 12.90
C PHE A 204 -5.63 -4.95 14.31
N SER A 205 -4.43 -4.87 14.87
CA SER A 205 -4.21 -5.06 16.30
C SER A 205 -3.02 -4.22 16.77
N GLY A 206 -3.03 -3.81 18.02
CA GLY A 206 -1.96 -3.00 18.61
C GLY A 206 -2.22 -2.66 20.07
N ASP A 207 -1.27 -1.93 20.66
CA ASP A 207 -1.35 -1.52 22.06
C ASP A 207 -2.33 -0.37 22.27
N SER A 208 -2.50 0.52 21.28
CA SER A 208 -3.42 1.65 21.32
C SER A 208 -3.90 2.02 19.90
N LEU A 209 -5.18 2.44 19.78
CA LEU A 209 -5.68 3.02 18.52
C LEU A 209 -4.95 4.32 18.16
N GLY A 210 -4.46 5.07 19.14
CA GLY A 210 -3.66 6.28 18.92
C GLY A 210 -2.37 6.02 18.12
N ASP A 211 -1.77 4.83 18.28
CA ASP A 211 -0.57 4.43 17.55
C ASP A 211 -0.82 4.28 16.03
N LEU A 212 -2.08 4.11 15.62
CA LEU A 212 -2.46 4.03 14.21
C LEU A 212 -2.29 5.38 13.47
N TYR A 213 -2.20 6.50 14.19
CA TYR A 213 -1.95 7.81 13.58
C TYR A 213 -0.68 7.80 12.72
N GLU A 214 0.36 7.17 13.20
CA GLU A 214 1.66 7.09 12.50
C GLU A 214 1.57 6.31 11.18
N LEU A 215 0.63 5.36 11.09
CA LEU A 215 0.42 4.55 9.90
C LEU A 215 -0.62 5.13 8.94
N THR A 216 -1.65 5.80 9.48
CA THR A 216 -2.84 6.18 8.70
C THR A 216 -3.02 7.68 8.53
N GLY A 217 -2.37 8.50 9.38
CA GLY A 217 -2.64 9.94 9.49
C GLY A 217 -4.01 10.26 10.11
N VAL A 218 -4.77 9.27 10.57
CA VAL A 218 -6.07 9.44 11.22
C VAL A 218 -5.87 9.57 12.72
N LEU A 219 -6.26 10.72 13.28
CA LEU A 219 -6.18 10.96 14.71
C LEU A 219 -7.25 10.12 15.41
N LEU A 220 -6.82 9.10 16.12
CA LEU A 220 -7.63 8.26 16.97
C LEU A 220 -7.19 8.44 18.43
N PRO A 221 -8.08 8.26 19.42
CA PRO A 221 -7.72 8.39 20.82
C PRO A 221 -6.83 7.23 21.29
N ASP A 222 -6.05 7.49 22.34
CA ASP A 222 -5.35 6.42 23.05
C ASP A 222 -6.36 5.46 23.67
N THR A 223 -6.13 4.18 23.54
CA THR A 223 -6.99 3.13 24.09
C THR A 223 -6.15 2.03 24.76
N PRO A 224 -6.74 1.15 25.53
CA PRO A 224 -6.15 -0.16 25.82
C PRO A 224 -5.85 -0.95 24.54
N PRO A 225 -5.10 -2.06 24.62
CA PRO A 225 -4.85 -2.95 23.49
C PRO A 225 -6.13 -3.29 22.73
N PHE A 226 -6.02 -3.27 21.43
CA PHE A 226 -7.17 -3.48 20.54
C PHE A 226 -6.88 -4.53 19.47
N GLU A 227 -7.95 -5.12 18.98
CA GLU A 227 -7.97 -5.99 17.79
C GLU A 227 -9.29 -5.82 17.06
N THR A 228 -9.25 -5.66 15.73
CA THR A 228 -10.44 -5.61 14.88
C THR A 228 -10.26 -6.39 13.59
N ASP A 229 -11.35 -6.98 13.08
CA ASP A 229 -11.45 -7.68 11.80
C ASP A 229 -12.73 -7.20 11.09
N GLY A 230 -12.62 -6.63 9.90
CA GLY A 230 -13.74 -6.12 9.13
C GLY A 230 -13.41 -5.99 7.64
N ARG A 231 -14.40 -5.48 6.86
CA ARG A 231 -14.20 -5.21 5.42
C ARG A 231 -14.00 -3.72 5.19
N LEU A 232 -12.87 -3.36 4.59
CA LEU A 232 -12.58 -2.01 4.15
C LEU A 232 -12.87 -1.86 2.66
N VAL A 233 -13.81 -0.97 2.33
CA VAL A 233 -14.02 -0.52 0.95
C VAL A 233 -13.61 0.93 0.87
N ALA A 234 -12.61 1.25 0.05
CA ALA A 234 -12.18 2.63 -0.12
C ALA A 234 -12.28 3.06 -1.58
N LYS A 235 -12.66 4.32 -1.77
CA LYS A 235 -12.53 5.06 -3.02
C LYS A 235 -11.54 6.17 -2.78
N ILE A 236 -10.45 6.18 -3.56
CA ILE A 236 -9.38 7.13 -3.39
C ILE A 236 -9.51 8.20 -4.47
N ASP A 237 -9.65 9.45 -4.05
CA ASP A 237 -9.68 10.62 -4.92
C ASP A 237 -8.79 11.70 -4.30
N THR A 238 -7.59 11.87 -4.86
CA THR A 238 -6.59 12.80 -4.34
C THR A 238 -6.93 14.26 -4.63
N GLU A 239 -7.85 14.53 -5.56
CA GLU A 239 -8.24 15.88 -5.94
C GLU A 239 -9.44 16.40 -5.12
N LYS A 240 -10.34 15.50 -4.72
CA LYS A 240 -11.58 15.88 -4.01
C LYS A 240 -11.60 15.36 -2.60
N SER A 241 -12.07 14.13 -2.43
CA SER A 241 -12.16 13.48 -1.12
C SER A 241 -12.12 11.98 -1.28
N SER A 242 -11.33 11.32 -0.45
CA SER A 242 -11.30 9.86 -0.36
C SER A 242 -12.28 9.39 0.70
N VAL A 243 -12.94 8.27 0.43
CA VAL A 243 -13.90 7.65 1.35
C VAL A 243 -13.38 6.28 1.73
N PHE A 244 -13.28 6.03 3.03
CA PHE A 244 -12.87 4.77 3.63
C PHE A 244 -14.03 4.24 4.48
N ASP A 245 -14.63 3.15 4.03
CA ASP A 245 -15.80 2.54 4.62
C ASP A 245 -15.41 1.18 5.23
N TYR A 246 -15.26 1.14 6.56
CA TYR A 246 -14.91 -0.06 7.33
C TYR A 246 -16.15 -0.70 7.89
N ARG A 247 -16.61 -1.77 7.25
CA ARG A 247 -17.92 -2.39 7.45
C ARG A 247 -17.85 -3.67 8.24
N GLY A 248 -18.91 -3.86 9.07
CA GLY A 248 -19.17 -5.11 9.76
C GLY A 248 -17.97 -5.59 10.56
N PHE A 249 -17.22 -4.66 11.13
CA PHE A 249 -16.07 -5.03 11.94
C PHE A 249 -16.51 -5.65 13.26
N ASN A 250 -15.73 -6.60 13.71
CA ASN A 250 -15.78 -7.19 15.02
C ASN A 250 -14.45 -6.96 15.69
N GLY A 251 -14.46 -6.61 16.97
CA GLY A 251 -13.19 -6.33 17.64
C GLY A 251 -13.33 -6.26 19.15
N ARG A 252 -12.21 -5.91 19.77
CA ARG A 252 -12.07 -5.68 21.21
C ARG A 252 -11.18 -4.46 21.44
N ILE A 253 -11.51 -3.72 22.48
CA ILE A 253 -10.66 -2.66 23.05
C ILE A 253 -10.59 -2.94 24.55
N GLY A 254 -9.40 -3.33 25.04
CA GLY A 254 -9.27 -3.83 26.41
C GLY A 254 -10.15 -5.06 26.64
N ASP A 255 -11.06 -4.96 27.61
CA ASP A 255 -12.04 -5.99 27.94
C ASP A 255 -13.42 -5.76 27.27
N SER A 256 -13.59 -4.64 26.55
CA SER A 256 -14.82 -4.31 25.84
C SER A 256 -14.85 -4.93 24.45
N ASP A 257 -15.99 -5.51 24.05
CA ASP A 257 -16.24 -5.91 22.68
C ASP A 257 -16.80 -4.72 21.89
N ILE A 258 -16.46 -4.65 20.59
CA ILE A 258 -16.95 -3.61 19.68
C ILE A 258 -17.34 -4.23 18.33
N HIS A 259 -18.49 -3.81 17.81
CA HIS A 259 -19.03 -4.25 16.52
C HIS A 259 -19.60 -3.05 15.78
N GLY A 260 -19.53 -3.04 14.46
CA GLY A 260 -20.18 -1.94 13.74
C GLY A 260 -19.61 -1.65 12.37
N SER A 261 -19.83 -0.40 11.96
CA SER A 261 -19.30 0.14 10.71
C SER A 261 -18.90 1.59 10.90
N LEU A 262 -17.79 2.00 10.29
CA LEU A 262 -17.23 3.36 10.34
C LEU A 262 -16.94 3.85 8.94
N VAL A 263 -17.34 5.06 8.60
CA VAL A 263 -17.02 5.74 7.34
C VAL A 263 -16.17 6.97 7.63
N TYR A 264 -14.95 6.98 7.12
CA TYR A 264 -14.06 8.12 7.19
C TYR A 264 -13.96 8.78 5.83
N THR A 265 -14.28 10.07 5.75
CA THR A 265 -14.20 10.86 4.53
C THR A 265 -13.16 11.95 4.71
N THR A 266 -12.12 11.95 3.87
CA THR A 266 -11.12 13.03 3.83
C THR A 266 -11.71 14.26 3.13
N GLY A 267 -11.13 15.44 3.35
CA GLY A 267 -11.52 16.64 2.60
C GLY A 267 -11.56 17.92 3.45
N LYS A 268 -11.85 19.01 2.76
CA LYS A 268 -11.94 20.35 3.38
C LYS A 268 -13.41 20.67 3.71
N PRO A 269 -13.72 21.45 4.79
CA PRO A 269 -12.76 22.11 5.68
C PRO A 269 -12.10 21.19 6.72
N ARG A 270 -12.65 20.02 6.97
CA ARG A 270 -12.13 19.00 7.91
C ARG A 270 -12.59 17.62 7.51
N PRO A 271 -11.85 16.57 7.86
CA PRO A 271 -12.29 15.19 7.66
C PRO A 271 -13.55 14.90 8.49
N LYS A 272 -14.33 13.92 8.07
CA LYS A 272 -15.57 13.47 8.71
C LYS A 272 -15.46 11.99 9.04
N LEU A 273 -15.84 11.62 10.28
CA LEU A 273 -16.00 10.24 10.73
C LEU A 273 -17.45 10.04 11.14
N GLU A 274 -18.10 9.03 10.57
CA GLU A 274 -19.48 8.63 10.85
C GLU A 274 -19.55 7.12 11.02
N GLY A 275 -20.52 6.62 11.78
CA GLY A 275 -20.77 5.20 11.88
C GLY A 275 -21.62 4.82 13.07
N ASP A 276 -21.93 3.52 13.12
CA ASP A 276 -22.67 2.89 14.18
C ASP A 276 -21.78 1.85 14.84
N VAL A 277 -21.64 1.95 16.17
CA VAL A 277 -20.83 1.05 16.98
C VAL A 277 -21.68 0.49 18.11
N GLU A 278 -21.71 -0.82 18.23
CA GLU A 278 -22.41 -1.56 19.25
C GLU A 278 -21.43 -2.34 20.14
N SER A 279 -21.77 -2.51 21.40
CA SER A 279 -21.02 -3.34 22.35
C SER A 279 -21.99 -4.09 23.24
N ARG A 280 -21.74 -5.36 23.50
CA ARG A 280 -22.49 -6.19 24.42
C ARG A 280 -21.92 -6.12 25.84
N GLN A 281 -20.60 -5.93 25.91
CA GLN A 281 -19.87 -5.78 27.16
C GLN A 281 -18.97 -4.57 27.07
N LEU A 282 -19.39 -3.48 27.71
CA LEU A 282 -18.69 -2.21 27.71
C LEU A 282 -18.14 -1.91 29.11
N ARG A 283 -16.83 -1.78 29.21
CA ARG A 283 -16.16 -1.26 30.41
C ARG A 283 -15.86 0.22 30.24
N LEU A 284 -16.39 1.07 31.10
CA LEU A 284 -16.14 2.52 31.02
C LEU A 284 -14.64 2.88 31.11
N ALA A 285 -13.85 2.06 31.80
CA ALA A 285 -12.40 2.25 31.89
C ALA A 285 -11.70 2.15 30.52
N ASP A 286 -12.21 1.29 29.60
CA ASP A 286 -11.65 1.13 28.26
C ASP A 286 -11.99 2.32 27.35
N LEU A 287 -13.03 3.06 27.68
CA LEU A 287 -13.51 4.23 26.95
C LEU A 287 -13.05 5.55 27.57
N GLY A 288 -12.37 5.52 28.69
CA GLY A 288 -11.93 6.72 29.41
C GLY A 288 -11.34 7.79 28.48
N PRO A 289 -10.36 7.44 27.62
CA PRO A 289 -9.78 8.40 26.68
C PRO A 289 -10.75 8.90 25.60
N LEU A 290 -11.73 8.09 25.19
CA LEU A 290 -12.76 8.45 24.20
C LEU A 290 -13.75 9.49 24.72
N ILE A 291 -14.02 9.48 26.03
CA ILE A 291 -14.98 10.39 26.69
C ILE A 291 -14.27 11.50 27.49
N GLY A 292 -12.96 11.65 27.35
CA GLY A 292 -12.18 12.68 28.00
C GLY A 292 -11.94 12.45 29.51
N VAL A 293 -12.13 11.23 30.02
CA VAL A 293 -11.81 10.83 31.38
C VAL A 293 -10.41 10.22 31.38
N ASP A 294 -9.42 10.95 31.92
CA ASP A 294 -8.05 10.46 32.09
C ASP A 294 -8.04 9.16 32.94
N SER A 295 -7.85 8.04 32.30
CA SER A 295 -7.47 6.82 32.97
C SER A 295 -6.01 7.00 33.42
N GLY A 296 -5.76 7.17 34.71
CA GLY A 296 -4.53 7.68 35.37
C GLY A 296 -3.18 7.03 34.97
N LYS A 297 -3.11 6.23 33.89
CA LYS A 297 -1.87 5.72 33.28
C LYS A 297 -1.27 6.66 32.23
N GLY A 298 -2.06 7.57 31.66
CA GLY A 298 -1.57 8.60 30.71
C GLY A 298 -0.82 9.75 31.40
N ALA A 299 -1.19 10.03 32.66
CA ALA A 299 -0.55 11.09 33.46
C ALA A 299 0.92 10.79 33.82
N GLU A 300 1.33 9.52 33.90
CA GLU A 300 2.73 9.16 34.15
C GLU A 300 3.62 9.32 32.91
N LYS A 301 3.11 9.08 31.70
CA LYS A 301 3.87 9.29 30.45
C LYS A 301 4.05 10.78 30.15
N SER A 302 3.04 11.62 30.37
CA SER A 302 3.13 13.08 30.21
C SER A 302 4.11 13.71 31.21
N LYS A 303 4.09 13.32 32.47
CA LYS A 303 5.04 13.76 33.48
C LYS A 303 6.50 13.38 33.19
N ARG A 304 6.70 12.20 32.56
CA ARG A 304 8.04 11.72 32.20
C ARG A 304 8.60 12.43 30.94
N SER A 305 7.74 12.91 30.04
CA SER A 305 8.15 13.71 28.87
C SER A 305 8.42 15.18 29.26
N GLU A 306 7.69 15.73 30.20
CA GLU A 306 7.96 17.08 30.76
C GLU A 306 9.21 17.14 31.63
N GLN A 307 9.49 16.12 32.44
CA GLN A 307 10.74 16.00 33.18
C GLN A 307 11.97 15.90 32.26
N LYS A 308 11.89 15.16 31.14
CA LYS A 308 12.99 15.11 30.17
C LYS A 308 13.21 16.40 29.40
N LYS A 309 12.20 17.26 29.28
CA LYS A 309 12.36 18.63 28.71
C LYS A 309 12.91 19.64 29.68
N GLY A 310 12.66 19.49 30.98
CA GLY A 310 13.17 20.36 32.03
C GLY A 310 14.67 20.18 32.31
N GLU A 311 15.21 18.99 32.14
CA GLU A 311 16.62 18.69 32.41
C GLU A 311 17.61 19.14 31.33
N LYS A 312 17.12 19.54 30.14
CA LYS A 312 17.98 20.05 29.06
C LYS A 312 18.18 21.56 29.02
N SER A 313 17.64 22.31 29.96
CA SER A 313 17.70 23.79 29.96
C SER A 313 18.56 24.42 31.05
N VAL A 314 19.38 23.67 31.78
CA VAL A 314 20.30 24.23 32.77
C VAL A 314 21.73 23.79 32.45
N GLN A 315 22.44 24.58 31.63
CA GLN A 315 23.90 24.63 31.65
C GLN A 315 24.30 25.99 32.22
N PRO A 316 25.10 26.03 33.28
CA PRO A 316 25.65 27.29 33.80
C PRO A 316 26.87 27.76 32.98
N ALA A 317 27.08 29.07 33.06
CA ALA A 317 28.11 29.88 32.43
C ALA A 317 29.56 29.40 32.66
#